data_d906ad8f6279d65eabca8189f4e39508
#
_entry.id   d906ad8f6279d65eabca8189f4e39508
#
_cell.length_a   1.000
_cell.length_b   1.000
_cell.length_c   1.000
_cell.angle_alpha   90.00
_cell.angle_beta   90.00
_cell.angle_gamma   90.00
#
_symmetry.space_group_name_H-M   'P 1'
#
loop_
_entity.id
_entity.type
_entity.pdbx_description
1 polymer ?
#
loop_
_entity_poly.entity_id
_entity_poly.type
_entity_poly.pdbx_seq_one_letter_code
_entity_poly.pdbx_strand_id
1 'polypeptide(L)'
;MTVQEKAAIRNWNPRYRRNVYLYLWIYGILGAVTGITNDAALSYFDIVAPGLISGLNIFNAITALLMSLMIIWVHELGYRKILLILPPLTSIFLALTTITTNQIVIMFAYIISWTAIGVYDLMYPLMWTSYVPKEIRTKMFTVVMVVNLVAQTILTFIGGKAVVYFFSKMQGIPYDTASNLSAHTAQLSGSYLANYTNAFRIVLILTALVNVVAFILAIFIKDEPKDYRTVGMKKPQTPEEKKKAFEALINKKTIMWILYIAGIQLGARLVVPYIPIYLNDYLHIPRGITSTINTFQTAAMFIGYFFAPFLAKKLGAIVSIAAGTLTCAPLMFLMANGRHFGTGITLFVIVGVLLFLRSGLANATMPIQQEVQMIIVDKDMRPAFTAVVQIAYAVIGIIDGLFTAFYLLKTPAGYANAYYIATALYVVVSILLIVMFAKQYNWILDEKKSTSNEK
;
A
#
# COMPACT_ATOMS: atom_id res chain seq x y z
N MET A 1 7.85 -22.39 20.63
CA MET A 1 9.09 -22.59 19.83
C MET A 1 9.48 -24.06 19.87
N THR A 2 9.69 -24.66 18.72
CA THR A 2 10.16 -26.05 18.61
C THR A 2 11.65 -26.16 18.98
N VAL A 3 12.14 -27.38 19.20
CA VAL A 3 13.58 -27.65 19.48
C VAL A 3 14.44 -27.17 18.31
N GLN A 4 13.99 -27.37 17.07
CA GLN A 4 14.68 -26.92 15.86
C GLN A 4 14.78 -25.40 15.76
N GLU A 5 13.73 -24.67 16.11
CA GLU A 5 13.75 -23.20 16.13
C GLU A 5 14.74 -22.65 17.17
N LYS A 6 14.78 -23.26 18.36
CA LYS A 6 15.77 -22.87 19.40
C LYS A 6 17.19 -23.09 18.93
N ALA A 7 17.46 -24.22 18.27
CA ALA A 7 18.76 -24.53 17.70
C ALA A 7 19.14 -23.54 16.57
N ALA A 8 18.20 -23.19 15.69
CA ALA A 8 18.42 -22.23 14.62
C ALA A 8 18.77 -20.84 15.15
N ILE A 9 18.13 -20.38 16.23
CA ILE A 9 18.45 -19.10 16.87
C ILE A 9 19.83 -19.13 17.53
N ARG A 10 20.19 -20.23 18.18
CA ARG A 10 21.50 -20.38 18.83
C ARG A 10 22.64 -20.37 17.81
N ASN A 11 22.44 -21.00 16.66
CA ASN A 11 23.43 -21.12 15.60
C ASN A 11 23.34 -20.03 14.53
N TRP A 12 22.48 -19.02 14.73
CA TRP A 12 22.32 -17.93 13.78
C TRP A 12 23.59 -17.09 13.68
N ASN A 13 24.10 -16.91 12.46
CA ASN A 13 25.29 -16.12 12.20
C ASN A 13 25.14 -14.71 12.83
N PRO A 14 26.05 -14.28 13.72
CA PRO A 14 25.95 -13.00 14.41
C PRO A 14 25.84 -11.79 13.47
N ARG A 15 26.53 -11.81 12.32
CA ARG A 15 26.44 -10.75 11.30
C ARG A 15 25.04 -10.70 10.70
N TYR A 16 24.47 -11.84 10.32
CA TYR A 16 23.12 -11.93 9.75
C TYR A 16 22.07 -11.50 10.75
N ARG A 17 22.17 -11.98 11.97
CA ARG A 17 21.26 -11.59 13.06
C ARG A 17 21.28 -10.09 13.30
N ARG A 18 22.47 -9.46 13.35
CA ARG A 18 22.59 -8.01 13.49
C ARG A 18 21.96 -7.26 12.33
N ASN A 19 22.22 -7.67 11.08
CA ASN A 19 21.65 -7.04 9.90
C ASN A 19 20.11 -7.11 9.89
N VAL A 20 19.53 -8.25 10.32
CA VAL A 20 18.08 -8.43 10.44
C VAL A 20 17.48 -7.47 11.46
N TYR A 21 18.09 -7.35 12.66
CA TYR A 21 17.57 -6.40 13.67
C TYR A 21 17.74 -4.94 13.25
N LEU A 22 18.85 -4.58 12.62
CA LEU A 22 19.03 -3.21 12.08
C LEU A 22 17.96 -2.91 11.02
N TYR A 23 17.71 -3.83 10.10
CA TYR A 23 16.70 -3.65 9.08
C TYR A 23 15.28 -3.62 9.66
N LEU A 24 15.02 -4.39 10.72
CA LEU A 24 13.73 -4.36 11.42
C LEU A 24 13.41 -2.95 11.93
N TRP A 25 14.39 -2.27 12.53
CA TRP A 25 14.26 -0.89 12.96
C TRP A 25 14.12 0.09 11.78
N ILE A 26 14.94 -0.09 10.73
CA ILE A 26 14.83 0.71 9.49
C ILE A 26 13.43 0.57 8.90
N TYR A 27 12.90 -0.65 8.84
CA TYR A 27 11.58 -0.91 8.27
C TYR A 27 10.44 -0.40 9.18
N GLY A 28 10.65 -0.36 10.48
CA GLY A 28 9.76 0.31 11.42
C GLY A 28 9.71 1.84 11.19
N ILE A 29 10.89 2.47 11.00
CA ILE A 29 10.97 3.90 10.65
C ILE A 29 10.27 4.18 9.31
N LEU A 30 10.46 3.30 8.32
CA LEU A 30 9.74 3.39 7.07
C LEU A 30 8.22 3.34 7.28
N GLY A 31 7.71 2.43 8.12
CA GLY A 31 6.30 2.38 8.48
C GLY A 31 5.81 3.71 9.04
N ALA A 32 6.60 4.34 9.92
CA ALA A 32 6.31 5.67 10.45
C ALA A 32 6.22 6.74 9.35
N VAL A 33 7.20 6.77 8.44
CA VAL A 33 7.21 7.67 7.27
C VAL A 33 6.01 7.43 6.38
N THR A 34 5.71 6.17 6.06
CA THR A 34 4.57 5.75 5.21
C THR A 34 3.24 6.17 5.84
N GLY A 35 3.10 6.08 7.17
CA GLY A 35 1.89 6.50 7.87
C GLY A 35 1.58 7.99 7.69
N ILE A 36 2.59 8.83 7.76
CA ILE A 36 2.43 10.28 7.57
C ILE A 36 2.28 10.62 6.08
N THR A 37 3.05 9.97 5.20
CA THR A 37 3.02 10.29 3.76
C THR A 37 1.73 9.85 3.08
N ASN A 38 1.14 8.73 3.47
CA ASN A 38 -0.14 8.26 2.91
C ASN A 38 -1.37 8.98 3.49
N ASP A 39 -1.20 9.85 4.48
CA ASP A 39 -2.29 10.59 5.10
C ASP A 39 -2.05 12.11 5.04
N ALA A 40 -1.11 12.63 5.83
CA ALA A 40 -0.88 14.07 5.93
C ALA A 40 -0.27 14.66 4.67
N ALA A 41 0.67 13.97 3.99
CA ALA A 41 1.28 14.50 2.79
C ALA A 41 0.28 14.57 1.62
N LEU A 42 -0.62 13.59 1.46
CA LEU A 42 -1.64 13.66 0.41
C LEU A 42 -2.57 14.85 0.61
N SER A 43 -3.01 15.11 1.85
CA SER A 43 -3.82 16.30 2.16
C SER A 43 -3.06 17.61 1.98
N TYR A 44 -1.76 17.63 2.25
CA TYR A 44 -0.90 18.78 1.93
C TYR A 44 -0.82 19.02 0.42
N PHE A 45 -0.62 17.97 -0.38
CA PHE A 45 -0.52 18.10 -1.83
C PHE A 45 -1.84 18.53 -2.47
N ASP A 46 -2.98 18.17 -1.89
CA ASP A 46 -4.28 18.65 -2.35
C ASP A 46 -4.38 20.18 -2.28
N ILE A 47 -3.76 20.80 -1.28
CA ILE A 47 -3.72 22.25 -1.13
C ILE A 47 -2.71 22.89 -2.09
N VAL A 48 -1.47 22.35 -2.18
CA VAL A 48 -0.35 23.03 -2.86
C VAL A 48 -0.10 22.54 -4.28
N ALA A 49 -0.57 21.36 -4.62
CA ALA A 49 -0.36 20.72 -5.92
C ALA A 49 -1.56 19.85 -6.33
N PRO A 50 -2.76 20.43 -6.52
CA PRO A 50 -3.98 19.66 -6.83
C PRO A 50 -3.86 18.83 -8.11
N GLY A 51 -3.02 19.27 -9.08
CA GLY A 51 -2.71 18.48 -10.27
C GLY A 51 -1.98 17.16 -9.98
N LEU A 52 -1.21 17.08 -8.88
CA LEU A 52 -0.61 15.83 -8.43
C LEU A 52 -1.69 14.88 -7.92
N ILE A 53 -2.64 15.39 -7.14
CA ILE A 53 -3.71 14.57 -6.56
C ILE A 53 -4.65 14.03 -7.63
N SER A 54 -5.07 14.85 -8.57
CA SER A 54 -5.93 14.40 -9.68
C SER A 54 -5.24 13.31 -10.54
N GLY A 55 -3.92 13.43 -10.76
CA GLY A 55 -3.10 12.46 -11.50
C GLY A 55 -2.41 11.40 -10.64
N LEU A 56 -2.75 11.24 -9.37
CA LEU A 56 -2.00 10.46 -8.38
C LEU A 56 -1.71 9.02 -8.83
N ASN A 57 -2.67 8.38 -9.50
CA ASN A 57 -2.49 7.01 -9.98
C ASN A 57 -1.50 6.90 -11.14
N ILE A 58 -1.33 7.95 -11.97
CA ILE A 58 -0.28 8.02 -12.99
C ILE A 58 1.08 8.07 -12.29
N PHE A 59 1.24 8.97 -11.32
CA PHE A 59 2.49 9.10 -10.58
C PHE A 59 2.84 7.82 -9.81
N ASN A 60 1.85 7.17 -9.20
CA ASN A 60 2.03 5.87 -8.54
C ASN A 60 2.42 4.76 -9.53
N ALA A 61 1.91 4.76 -10.76
CA ALA A 61 2.35 3.83 -11.80
C ALA A 61 3.81 4.08 -12.21
N ILE A 62 4.21 5.34 -12.36
CA ILE A 62 5.60 5.72 -12.64
C ILE A 62 6.52 5.27 -11.50
N THR A 63 6.14 5.53 -10.24
CA THR A 63 6.94 5.09 -9.07
C THR A 63 7.10 3.58 -9.05
N ALA A 64 6.05 2.80 -9.33
CA ALA A 64 6.10 1.34 -9.38
C ALA A 64 7.06 0.82 -10.48
N LEU A 65 7.10 1.46 -11.65
CA LEU A 65 8.06 1.13 -12.69
C LEU A 65 9.50 1.44 -12.26
N LEU A 66 9.75 2.60 -11.68
CA LEU A 66 11.06 2.98 -11.17
C LEU A 66 11.54 2.06 -10.04
N MET A 67 10.65 1.67 -9.11
CA MET A 67 10.95 0.68 -8.07
C MET A 67 11.41 -0.66 -8.67
N SER A 68 10.71 -1.12 -9.72
CA SER A 68 11.05 -2.37 -10.41
C SER A 68 12.43 -2.31 -11.09
N LEU A 69 12.84 -1.14 -11.59
CA LEU A 69 14.17 -0.93 -12.13
C LEU A 69 15.25 -0.88 -11.03
N MET A 70 14.95 -0.22 -9.91
CA MET A 70 15.90 -0.10 -8.79
C MET A 70 16.19 -1.44 -8.12
N ILE A 71 15.25 -2.38 -8.10
CA ILE A 71 15.47 -3.69 -7.50
C ILE A 71 16.53 -4.52 -8.25
N ILE A 72 16.70 -4.28 -9.55
CA ILE A 72 17.75 -4.92 -10.34
C ILE A 72 19.13 -4.52 -9.82
N TRP A 73 19.30 -3.26 -9.45
CA TRP A 73 20.57 -2.75 -8.92
C TRP A 73 20.92 -3.29 -7.54
N VAL A 74 19.96 -3.84 -6.78
CA VAL A 74 20.24 -4.50 -5.50
C VAL A 74 21.19 -5.67 -5.67
N HIS A 75 21.07 -6.44 -6.75
CA HIS A 75 21.94 -7.57 -7.03
C HIS A 75 23.39 -7.14 -7.41
N GLU A 76 23.56 -5.91 -7.87
CA GLU A 76 24.89 -5.39 -8.25
C GLU A 76 25.53 -4.60 -7.10
N LEU A 77 24.75 -3.72 -6.47
CA LEU A 77 25.24 -2.78 -5.46
C LEU A 77 25.27 -3.38 -4.05
N GLY A 78 24.39 -4.33 -3.75
CA GLY A 78 24.18 -4.91 -2.43
C GLY A 78 23.18 -4.15 -1.58
N TYR A 79 22.76 -4.78 -0.49
CA TYR A 79 21.72 -4.25 0.39
C TYR A 79 22.15 -2.95 1.10
N ARG A 80 23.39 -2.91 1.62
CA ARG A 80 23.91 -1.76 2.37
C ARG A 80 23.92 -0.49 1.53
N LYS A 81 24.46 -0.54 0.31
CA LYS A 81 24.58 0.65 -0.56
C LYS A 81 23.21 1.20 -0.92
N ILE A 82 22.26 0.33 -1.26
CA ILE A 82 20.89 0.76 -1.54
C ILE A 82 20.26 1.41 -0.30
N LEU A 83 20.39 0.79 0.88
CA LEU A 83 19.86 1.34 2.13
C LEU A 83 20.55 2.63 2.59
N LEU A 84 21.76 2.93 2.11
CA LEU A 84 22.42 4.22 2.32
C LEU A 84 21.91 5.31 1.36
N ILE A 85 21.37 4.93 0.20
CA ILE A 85 20.85 5.86 -0.80
C ILE A 85 19.39 6.23 -0.52
N LEU A 86 18.55 5.26 -0.15
CA LEU A 86 17.10 5.44 -0.05
C LEU A 86 16.67 6.48 1.02
N PRO A 87 17.16 6.45 2.29
CA PRO A 87 16.72 7.42 3.29
C PRO A 87 17.06 8.88 2.93
N PRO A 88 18.29 9.21 2.47
CA PRO A 88 18.58 10.56 2.01
C PRO A 88 17.70 11.00 0.84
N LEU A 89 17.45 10.14 -0.16
CA LEU A 89 16.54 10.44 -1.25
C LEU A 89 15.15 10.78 -0.73
N THR A 90 14.57 9.90 0.10
CA THR A 90 13.26 10.16 0.70
C THR A 90 13.25 11.46 1.48
N SER A 91 14.24 11.69 2.35
CA SER A 91 14.27 12.86 3.23
C SER A 91 14.45 14.17 2.47
N ILE A 92 15.39 14.22 1.52
CA ILE A 92 15.68 15.43 0.73
C ILE A 92 14.49 15.80 -0.15
N PHE A 93 13.93 14.82 -0.88
CA PHE A 93 12.83 15.12 -1.80
C PHE A 93 11.51 15.33 -1.07
N LEU A 94 11.27 14.67 0.07
CA LEU A 94 10.13 15.00 0.92
C LEU A 94 10.25 16.41 1.50
N ALA A 95 11.42 16.82 1.98
CA ALA A 95 11.67 18.19 2.43
C ALA A 95 11.52 19.20 1.28
N LEU A 96 11.97 18.86 0.07
CA LEU A 96 11.84 19.74 -1.11
C LEU A 96 10.37 20.07 -1.40
N THR A 97 9.44 19.12 -1.19
CA THR A 97 8.00 19.39 -1.37
C THR A 97 7.47 20.48 -0.44
N THR A 98 8.12 20.72 0.70
CA THR A 98 7.70 21.73 1.69
C THR A 98 8.26 23.13 1.43
N ILE A 99 9.32 23.24 0.66
CA ILE A 99 10.04 24.51 0.43
C ILE A 99 9.51 25.21 -0.83
N THR A 100 9.08 24.45 -1.82
CA THR A 100 8.63 24.97 -3.12
C THR A 100 7.11 25.06 -3.22
N THR A 101 6.63 25.98 -4.05
CA THR A 101 5.23 26.07 -4.48
C THR A 101 5.04 25.66 -5.94
N ASN A 102 6.15 25.36 -6.64
CA ASN A 102 6.10 24.93 -8.03
C ASN A 102 5.56 23.48 -8.12
N GLN A 103 4.38 23.31 -8.69
CA GLN A 103 3.71 22.01 -8.78
C GLN A 103 4.55 20.95 -9.52
N ILE A 104 5.27 21.34 -10.58
CA ILE A 104 6.11 20.40 -11.35
C ILE A 104 7.25 19.86 -10.47
N VAL A 105 7.87 20.73 -9.68
CA VAL A 105 8.94 20.31 -8.75
C VAL A 105 8.38 19.41 -7.65
N ILE A 106 7.19 19.70 -7.13
CA ILE A 106 6.50 18.85 -6.14
C ILE A 106 6.17 17.47 -6.73
N MET A 107 5.64 17.42 -7.96
CA MET A 107 5.36 16.16 -8.65
C MET A 107 6.62 15.31 -8.85
N PHE A 108 7.71 15.93 -9.28
CA PHE A 108 9.00 15.25 -9.44
C PHE A 108 9.56 14.75 -8.09
N ALA A 109 9.51 15.59 -7.06
CA ALA A 109 9.93 15.23 -5.72
C ALA A 109 9.07 14.09 -5.12
N TYR A 110 7.77 14.11 -5.39
CA TYR A 110 6.87 13.01 -5.05
C TYR A 110 7.33 11.69 -5.68
N ILE A 111 7.51 11.65 -7.00
CA ILE A 111 7.93 10.43 -7.72
C ILE A 111 9.19 9.84 -7.08
N ILE A 112 10.21 10.67 -6.82
CA ILE A 112 11.47 10.18 -6.26
C ILE A 112 11.28 9.69 -4.82
N SER A 113 10.60 10.45 -3.96
CA SER A 113 10.40 10.07 -2.56
C SER A 113 9.60 8.78 -2.44
N TRP A 114 8.49 8.66 -3.17
CA TRP A 114 7.63 7.46 -3.14
C TRP A 114 8.31 6.26 -3.78
N THR A 115 9.11 6.45 -4.83
CA THR A 115 9.97 5.38 -5.37
C THR A 115 10.93 4.88 -4.30
N ALA A 116 11.64 5.79 -3.62
CA ALA A 116 12.58 5.41 -2.58
C ALA A 116 11.89 4.68 -1.41
N ILE A 117 10.70 5.13 -0.97
CA ILE A 117 9.89 4.46 0.05
C ILE A 117 9.52 3.04 -0.40
N GLY A 118 9.03 2.88 -1.61
CA GLY A 118 8.55 1.59 -2.10
C GLY A 118 9.67 0.55 -2.33
N VAL A 119 10.90 0.97 -2.61
CA VAL A 119 12.03 0.03 -2.74
C VAL A 119 12.29 -0.74 -1.45
N TYR A 120 12.05 -0.15 -0.27
CA TYR A 120 12.17 -0.89 0.99
C TYR A 120 11.22 -2.10 1.05
N ASP A 121 9.99 -1.95 0.55
CA ASP A 121 9.01 -3.05 0.52
C ASP A 121 9.44 -4.18 -0.41
N LEU A 122 10.23 -3.87 -1.43
CA LEU A 122 10.82 -4.87 -2.32
C LEU A 122 12.08 -5.51 -1.74
N MET A 123 12.78 -4.82 -0.86
CA MET A 123 14.04 -5.30 -0.26
C MET A 123 13.84 -6.27 0.90
N TYR A 124 12.79 -6.11 1.72
CA TYR A 124 12.66 -6.95 2.93
C TYR A 124 12.56 -8.45 2.62
N PRO A 125 11.84 -8.93 1.58
CA PRO A 125 11.82 -10.36 1.27
C PRO A 125 13.20 -10.90 0.87
N LEU A 126 13.96 -10.10 0.13
CA LEU A 126 15.30 -10.47 -0.31
C LEU A 126 16.25 -10.61 0.89
N MET A 127 16.27 -9.62 1.78
CA MET A 127 17.11 -9.65 2.97
C MET A 127 16.70 -10.77 3.92
N TRP A 128 15.39 -11.01 4.11
CA TRP A 128 14.91 -12.08 4.99
C TRP A 128 15.27 -13.46 4.47
N THR A 129 15.17 -13.68 3.17
CA THR A 129 15.58 -14.97 2.57
C THR A 129 17.08 -15.21 2.65
N SER A 130 17.89 -14.14 2.61
CA SER A 130 19.35 -14.22 2.69
C SER A 130 19.87 -14.37 4.13
N TYR A 131 19.26 -13.67 5.09
CA TYR A 131 19.82 -13.54 6.45
C TYR A 131 19.10 -14.36 7.52
N VAL A 132 17.83 -14.73 7.33
CA VAL A 132 17.03 -15.43 8.34
C VAL A 132 17.05 -16.93 8.10
N PRO A 133 17.37 -17.74 9.14
CA PRO A 133 17.31 -19.20 9.07
C PRO A 133 15.92 -19.69 8.64
N LYS A 134 15.86 -20.76 7.84
CA LYS A 134 14.63 -21.29 7.25
C LYS A 134 13.57 -21.63 8.33
N GLU A 135 14.02 -22.17 9.46
CA GLU A 135 13.18 -22.68 10.56
C GLU A 135 12.36 -21.58 11.25
N ILE A 136 12.87 -20.35 11.27
CA ILE A 136 12.22 -19.20 11.92
C ILE A 136 11.77 -18.13 10.93
N ARG A 137 12.03 -18.33 9.63
CA ARG A 137 11.84 -17.30 8.59
C ARG A 137 10.42 -16.77 8.53
N THR A 138 9.41 -17.66 8.51
CA THR A 138 8.01 -17.28 8.48
C THR A 138 7.62 -16.40 9.68
N LYS A 139 8.08 -16.75 10.88
CA LYS A 139 7.84 -15.94 12.09
C LYS A 139 8.48 -14.56 11.97
N MET A 140 9.71 -14.50 11.47
CA MET A 140 10.42 -13.23 11.31
C MET A 140 9.80 -12.36 10.19
N PHE A 141 9.23 -12.95 9.15
CA PHE A 141 8.41 -12.22 8.16
C PHE A 141 7.20 -11.56 8.82
N THR A 142 6.49 -12.30 9.67
CA THR A 142 5.37 -11.73 10.43
C THR A 142 5.82 -10.57 11.33
N VAL A 143 6.93 -10.74 12.04
CA VAL A 143 7.46 -9.71 12.95
C VAL A 143 7.78 -8.41 12.19
N VAL A 144 8.46 -8.49 11.04
CA VAL A 144 8.84 -7.28 10.29
C VAL A 144 7.61 -6.55 9.75
N MET A 145 6.63 -7.28 9.25
CA MET A 145 5.37 -6.69 8.78
C MET A 145 4.58 -6.03 9.92
N VAL A 146 4.52 -6.69 11.08
CA VAL A 146 3.84 -6.14 12.28
C VAL A 146 4.52 -4.85 12.74
N VAL A 147 5.85 -4.83 12.83
CA VAL A 147 6.60 -3.64 13.26
C VAL A 147 6.34 -2.46 12.31
N ASN A 148 6.37 -2.69 11.01
CA ASN A 148 6.08 -1.66 10.02
C ASN A 148 4.66 -1.13 10.17
N LEU A 149 3.67 -2.02 10.24
CA LEU A 149 2.26 -1.67 10.29
C LEU A 149 1.88 -0.96 11.60
N VAL A 150 2.44 -1.39 12.73
CA VAL A 150 2.24 -0.72 14.03
C VAL A 150 2.82 0.70 13.98
N ALA A 151 4.03 0.86 13.47
CA ALA A 151 4.65 2.17 13.31
C ALA A 151 3.82 3.07 12.37
N GLN A 152 3.37 2.53 11.23
CA GLN A 152 2.49 3.23 10.30
C GLN A 152 1.20 3.68 10.99
N THR A 153 0.53 2.78 11.70
CA THR A 153 -0.74 3.05 12.40
C THR A 153 -0.58 4.17 13.43
N ILE A 154 0.44 4.10 14.27
CA ILE A 154 0.73 5.10 15.31
C ILE A 154 1.03 6.46 14.68
N LEU A 155 1.87 6.50 13.65
CA LEU A 155 2.29 7.77 13.04
C LEU A 155 1.20 8.39 12.14
N THR A 156 0.33 7.59 11.53
CA THR A 156 -0.88 8.12 10.88
C THR A 156 -1.77 8.85 11.90
N PHE A 157 -2.00 8.22 13.06
CA PHE A 157 -2.80 8.81 14.13
C PHE A 157 -2.20 10.12 14.67
N ILE A 158 -0.89 10.11 14.94
CA ILE A 158 -0.19 11.29 15.47
C ILE A 158 -0.09 12.38 14.41
N GLY A 159 0.19 12.04 13.15
CA GLY A 159 0.47 12.99 12.07
C GLY A 159 -0.66 13.99 11.84
N GLY A 160 -1.90 13.51 11.70
CA GLY A 160 -3.03 14.41 11.51
C GLY A 160 -3.35 15.29 12.72
N LYS A 161 -3.17 14.76 13.94
CA LYS A 161 -3.34 15.56 15.17
C LYS A 161 -2.23 16.59 15.33
N ALA A 162 -1.00 16.25 14.94
CA ALA A 162 0.12 17.16 14.95
C ALA A 162 -0.11 18.35 13.99
N VAL A 163 -0.67 18.10 12.80
CA VAL A 163 -1.04 19.19 11.88
C VAL A 163 -2.02 20.16 12.56
N VAL A 164 -3.10 19.65 13.16
CA VAL A 164 -4.08 20.51 13.87
C VAL A 164 -3.44 21.26 15.04
N TYR A 165 -2.57 20.59 15.79
CA TYR A 165 -1.84 21.18 16.91
C TYR A 165 -0.94 22.34 16.47
N PHE A 166 -0.11 22.15 15.44
CA PHE A 166 0.74 23.22 14.93
C PHE A 166 -0.07 24.36 14.33
N PHE A 167 -1.16 24.06 13.62
CA PHE A 167 -2.09 25.07 13.11
C PHE A 167 -2.69 25.91 14.23
N SER A 168 -3.21 25.26 15.30
CA SER A 168 -3.72 25.90 16.50
C SER A 168 -2.70 26.86 17.13
N LYS A 169 -1.45 26.41 17.30
CA LYS A 169 -0.37 27.19 17.89
C LYS A 169 0.04 28.38 17.02
N MET A 170 0.17 28.19 15.71
CA MET A 170 0.57 29.25 14.78
C MET A 170 -0.52 30.32 14.62
N GLN A 171 -1.79 29.93 14.72
CA GLN A 171 -2.91 30.86 14.61
C GLN A 171 -3.32 31.50 15.96
N GLY A 172 -2.83 30.95 17.09
CA GLY A 172 -3.18 31.42 18.43
C GLY A 172 -4.62 31.10 18.85
N ILE A 173 -5.21 30.02 18.30
CA ILE A 173 -6.60 29.60 18.55
C ILE A 173 -6.64 28.27 19.31
N PRO A 174 -7.74 27.96 20.04
CA PRO A 174 -7.91 26.66 20.69
C PRO A 174 -7.85 25.50 19.69
N TYR A 175 -7.40 24.33 20.17
CA TYR A 175 -7.27 23.11 19.33
C TYR A 175 -8.60 22.71 18.67
N ASP A 176 -9.72 22.79 19.41
CA ASP A 176 -11.04 22.42 18.88
C ASP A 176 -11.50 23.37 17.76
N THR A 177 -11.21 24.66 17.89
CA THR A 177 -11.46 25.65 16.83
C THR A 177 -10.61 25.36 15.60
N ALA A 178 -9.32 25.08 15.79
CA ALA A 178 -8.42 24.70 14.69
C ALA A 178 -8.85 23.39 14.02
N SER A 179 -9.30 22.42 14.81
CA SER A 179 -9.84 21.14 14.32
C SER A 179 -11.08 21.34 13.45
N ASN A 180 -12.04 22.16 13.89
CA ASN A 180 -13.25 22.48 13.13
C ASN A 180 -12.91 23.23 11.82
N LEU A 181 -12.01 24.21 11.87
CA LEU A 181 -11.55 24.93 10.67
C LEU A 181 -10.87 24.00 9.66
N SER A 182 -10.14 22.99 10.12
CA SER A 182 -9.50 22.01 9.25
C SER A 182 -10.47 21.12 8.46
N ALA A 183 -11.75 21.11 8.81
CA ALA A 183 -12.82 20.43 8.08
C ALA A 183 -13.31 21.22 6.83
N HIS A 184 -12.95 22.49 6.73
CA HIS A 184 -13.42 23.40 5.69
C HIS A 184 -12.25 24.08 4.98
N THR A 185 -11.29 23.30 4.50
CA THR A 185 -10.04 23.76 3.87
C THR A 185 -10.28 24.74 2.73
N ALA A 186 -11.29 24.51 1.90
CA ALA A 186 -11.67 25.39 0.79
C ALA A 186 -12.12 26.80 1.22
N GLN A 187 -12.50 26.97 2.49
CA GLN A 187 -12.93 28.27 3.05
C GLN A 187 -11.78 29.03 3.72
N LEU A 188 -10.65 28.36 3.94
CA LEU A 188 -9.48 29.01 4.55
C LEU A 188 -8.85 29.97 3.54
N SER A 189 -8.52 31.15 4.02
CA SER A 189 -7.85 32.20 3.22
C SER A 189 -6.86 32.99 4.07
N GLY A 190 -6.00 33.75 3.40
CA GLY A 190 -5.02 34.63 4.06
C GLY A 190 -4.12 33.88 5.04
N SER A 191 -3.98 34.39 6.26
CA SER A 191 -3.12 33.82 7.30
C SER A 191 -3.58 32.42 7.77
N TYR A 192 -4.88 32.13 7.75
CA TYR A 192 -5.41 30.83 8.13
C TYR A 192 -4.95 29.71 7.18
N LEU A 193 -5.07 29.93 5.87
CA LEU A 193 -4.57 28.97 4.87
C LEU A 193 -3.05 28.84 4.93
N ALA A 194 -2.32 29.95 5.07
CA ALA A 194 -0.87 29.94 5.17
C ALA A 194 -0.38 29.16 6.41
N ASN A 195 -0.98 29.40 7.58
CA ASN A 195 -0.61 28.71 8.81
C ASN A 195 -1.02 27.23 8.80
N TYR A 196 -2.16 26.88 8.19
CA TYR A 196 -2.57 25.50 8.00
C TYR A 196 -1.60 24.75 7.08
N THR A 197 -1.22 25.36 5.94
CA THR A 197 -0.22 24.80 5.03
C THR A 197 1.15 24.64 5.70
N ASN A 198 1.57 25.64 6.50
CA ASN A 198 2.84 25.57 7.24
C ASN A 198 2.83 24.49 8.33
N ALA A 199 1.68 24.20 8.95
CA ALA A 199 1.55 23.10 9.90
C ALA A 199 1.84 21.74 9.24
N PHE A 200 1.36 21.50 8.02
CA PHE A 200 1.75 20.32 7.25
C PHE A 200 3.25 20.30 6.94
N ARG A 201 3.83 21.43 6.52
CA ARG A 201 5.27 21.54 6.23
C ARG A 201 6.11 21.13 7.43
N ILE A 202 5.76 21.58 8.64
CA ILE A 202 6.44 21.18 9.88
C ILE A 202 6.37 19.67 10.07
N VAL A 203 5.19 19.06 9.94
CA VAL A 203 5.01 17.60 10.11
C VAL A 203 5.83 16.83 9.07
N LEU A 204 5.86 17.26 7.81
CA LEU A 204 6.64 16.62 6.75
C LEU A 204 8.14 16.76 6.95
N ILE A 205 8.63 17.91 7.42
CA ILE A 205 10.04 18.12 7.76
C ILE A 205 10.44 17.22 8.94
N LEU A 206 9.61 17.15 9.99
CA LEU A 206 9.85 16.23 11.10
C LEU A 206 9.90 14.78 10.63
N THR A 207 9.03 14.39 9.69
CA THR A 207 9.06 13.06 9.08
C THR A 207 10.35 12.82 8.31
N ALA A 208 10.81 13.78 7.53
CA ALA A 208 12.08 13.71 6.82
C ALA A 208 13.27 13.55 7.80
N LEU A 209 13.25 14.26 8.93
CA LEU A 209 14.28 14.14 9.97
C LEU A 209 14.25 12.76 10.66
N VAL A 210 13.08 12.24 10.98
CA VAL A 210 12.94 10.88 11.54
C VAL A 210 13.52 9.84 10.57
N ASN A 211 13.32 10.02 9.27
CA ASN A 211 13.87 9.09 8.27
C ASN A 211 15.42 9.14 8.19
N VAL A 212 16.08 10.22 8.61
CA VAL A 212 17.56 10.26 8.71
C VAL A 212 18.08 9.21 9.68
N VAL A 213 17.30 8.83 10.70
CA VAL A 213 17.69 7.74 11.63
C VAL A 213 17.83 6.42 10.87
N ALA A 214 17.02 6.17 9.86
CA ALA A 214 17.16 4.98 9.01
C ALA A 214 18.50 4.97 8.26
N PHE A 215 18.98 6.12 7.78
CA PHE A 215 20.31 6.25 7.18
C PHE A 215 21.42 5.92 8.18
N ILE A 216 21.34 6.44 9.41
CA ILE A 216 22.33 6.16 10.45
C ILE A 216 22.38 4.66 10.76
N LEU A 217 21.23 4.00 10.88
CA LEU A 217 21.16 2.55 11.10
C LEU A 217 21.72 1.75 9.91
N ALA A 218 21.50 2.21 8.68
CA ALA A 218 22.00 1.58 7.46
C ALA A 218 23.55 1.56 7.38
N ILE A 219 24.23 2.53 7.99
CA ILE A 219 25.70 2.58 8.05
C ILE A 219 26.26 1.31 8.73
N PHE A 220 25.54 0.80 9.72
CA PHE A 220 25.97 -0.37 10.52
C PHE A 220 25.65 -1.72 9.87
N ILE A 221 24.91 -1.76 8.75
CA ILE A 221 24.67 -2.99 7.98
C ILE A 221 25.98 -3.42 7.32
N LYS A 222 26.27 -4.72 7.39
CA LYS A 222 27.44 -5.33 6.75
C LYS A 222 26.97 -6.45 5.84
N ASP A 223 27.06 -6.25 4.52
CA ASP A 223 26.78 -7.25 3.53
C ASP A 223 28.05 -7.70 2.78
N GLU A 224 27.98 -8.86 2.17
CA GLU A 224 29.01 -9.46 1.33
C GLU A 224 28.38 -9.86 -0.01
N PRO A 225 29.16 -9.91 -1.12
CA PRO A 225 28.62 -10.26 -2.44
C PRO A 225 27.80 -11.57 -2.47
N LYS A 226 28.17 -12.55 -1.64
CA LYS A 226 27.44 -13.82 -1.53
C LYS A 226 26.02 -13.69 -0.94
N ASP A 227 25.71 -12.57 -0.25
CA ASP A 227 24.42 -12.37 0.39
C ASP A 227 23.34 -11.89 -0.60
N TYR A 228 23.74 -11.19 -1.66
CA TYR A 228 22.83 -10.58 -2.63
C TYR A 228 23.05 -11.02 -4.09
N ARG A 229 24.21 -11.58 -4.44
CA ARG A 229 24.42 -12.20 -5.74
C ARG A 229 23.76 -13.56 -5.76
N THR A 230 22.73 -13.73 -6.54
CA THR A 230 22.06 -15.02 -6.70
C THR A 230 23.02 -15.98 -7.42
N VAL A 231 23.51 -16.97 -6.69
CA VAL A 231 24.17 -18.12 -7.30
C VAL A 231 23.08 -18.85 -8.10
N GLY A 232 23.13 -18.75 -9.41
CA GLY A 232 22.24 -19.51 -10.29
C GLY A 232 21.09 -18.74 -10.93
N MET A 233 21.25 -17.46 -11.29
CA MET A 233 20.44 -16.93 -12.37
C MET A 233 20.72 -17.79 -13.60
N LYS A 234 19.75 -18.63 -13.98
CA LYS A 234 19.79 -19.34 -15.29
C LYS A 234 20.14 -18.28 -16.33
N LYS A 235 21.10 -18.60 -17.23
CA LYS A 235 21.43 -17.76 -18.36
C LYS A 235 20.15 -17.29 -19.05
N PRO A 236 20.09 -16.04 -19.55
CA PRO A 236 18.90 -15.54 -20.20
C PRO A 236 18.46 -16.56 -21.25
N GLN A 237 17.24 -17.01 -21.10
CA GLN A 237 16.61 -17.94 -22.05
C GLN A 237 16.73 -17.36 -23.45
N THR A 238 16.95 -18.23 -24.44
CA THR A 238 16.97 -17.81 -25.84
C THR A 238 15.70 -17.07 -26.21
N PRO A 239 15.69 -16.16 -27.19
CA PRO A 239 14.50 -15.45 -27.63
C PRO A 239 13.31 -16.38 -27.93
N GLU A 240 13.59 -17.58 -28.46
CA GLU A 240 12.57 -18.60 -28.74
C GLU A 240 11.98 -19.23 -27.48
N GLU A 241 12.81 -19.52 -26.48
CA GLU A 241 12.31 -20.00 -25.16
C GLU A 241 11.50 -18.96 -24.45
N LYS A 242 11.90 -17.68 -24.54
CA LYS A 242 11.09 -16.56 -23.99
C LYS A 242 9.74 -16.44 -24.68
N LYS A 243 9.71 -16.60 -26.03
CA LYS A 243 8.48 -16.55 -26.81
C LYS A 243 7.54 -17.70 -26.46
N LYS A 244 8.05 -18.94 -26.40
CA LYS A 244 7.27 -20.12 -25.97
C LYS A 244 6.76 -19.98 -24.54
N ALA A 245 7.57 -19.46 -23.62
CA ALA A 245 7.16 -19.19 -22.26
C ALA A 245 6.04 -18.13 -22.20
N PHE A 246 6.14 -17.07 -23.00
CA PHE A 246 5.11 -16.03 -23.08
C PHE A 246 3.80 -16.58 -23.68
N GLU A 247 3.86 -17.36 -24.74
CA GLU A 247 2.70 -18.02 -25.35
C GLU A 247 2.03 -19.01 -24.38
N ALA A 248 2.80 -19.74 -23.58
CA ALA A 248 2.25 -20.61 -22.54
C ALA A 248 1.55 -19.85 -21.40
N LEU A 249 1.92 -18.58 -21.17
CA LEU A 249 1.27 -17.68 -20.18
C LEU A 249 -0.03 -17.06 -20.70
N ILE A 250 -0.19 -16.93 -22.03
CA ILE A 250 -1.40 -16.36 -22.65
C ILE A 250 -2.39 -17.50 -22.93
N ASN A 251 -3.01 -18.02 -21.88
CA ASN A 251 -4.09 -18.98 -21.96
C ASN A 251 -5.39 -18.39 -21.35
N LYS A 252 -6.52 -19.04 -21.62
CA LYS A 252 -7.82 -18.56 -21.13
C LYS A 252 -7.83 -18.30 -19.61
N LYS A 253 -7.18 -19.16 -18.82
CA LYS A 253 -7.18 -19.05 -17.34
C LYS A 253 -6.38 -17.82 -16.88
N THR A 254 -5.19 -17.63 -17.42
CA THR A 254 -4.32 -16.49 -17.04
C THR A 254 -4.89 -15.17 -17.50
N ILE A 255 -5.44 -15.10 -18.71
CA ILE A 255 -6.13 -13.88 -19.20
C ILE A 255 -7.31 -13.54 -18.30
N MET A 256 -8.14 -14.52 -17.95
CA MET A 256 -9.29 -14.29 -17.10
C MET A 256 -8.90 -13.86 -15.69
N TRP A 257 -7.82 -14.42 -15.15
CA TRP A 257 -7.26 -13.97 -13.86
C TRP A 257 -6.75 -12.53 -13.93
N ILE A 258 -6.06 -12.17 -14.99
CA ILE A 258 -5.59 -10.80 -15.23
C ILE A 258 -6.77 -9.84 -15.34
N LEU A 259 -7.84 -10.19 -16.06
CA LEU A 259 -9.05 -9.37 -16.17
C LEU A 259 -9.75 -9.17 -14.81
N TYR A 260 -9.83 -10.24 -14.00
CA TYR A 260 -10.35 -10.14 -12.64
C TYR A 260 -9.51 -9.17 -11.80
N ILE A 261 -8.19 -9.37 -11.75
CA ILE A 261 -7.26 -8.50 -11.02
C ILE A 261 -7.34 -7.06 -11.54
N ALA A 262 -7.40 -6.88 -12.86
CA ALA A 262 -7.54 -5.57 -13.49
C ALA A 262 -8.77 -4.81 -12.97
N GLY A 263 -9.93 -5.47 -12.96
CA GLY A 263 -11.16 -4.86 -12.50
C GLY A 263 -11.16 -4.52 -11.01
N ILE A 264 -10.61 -5.39 -10.15
CA ILE A 264 -10.45 -5.12 -8.72
C ILE A 264 -9.52 -3.94 -8.49
N GLN A 265 -8.37 -3.92 -9.16
CA GLN A 265 -7.39 -2.84 -9.01
C GLN A 265 -7.91 -1.50 -9.52
N LEU A 266 -8.63 -1.50 -10.63
CA LEU A 266 -9.28 -0.29 -11.14
C LEU A 266 -10.23 0.27 -10.06
N GLY A 267 -11.14 -0.53 -9.53
CA GLY A 267 -12.06 -0.08 -8.48
C GLY A 267 -11.36 0.35 -7.18
N ALA A 268 -10.32 -0.36 -6.76
CA ALA A 268 -9.56 0.00 -5.56
C ALA A 268 -8.81 1.32 -5.73
N ARG A 269 -8.15 1.54 -6.88
CA ARG A 269 -7.35 2.75 -7.16
C ARG A 269 -8.20 4.01 -7.29
N LEU A 270 -9.45 3.89 -7.75
CA LEU A 270 -10.39 5.02 -7.77
C LEU A 270 -10.70 5.56 -6.38
N VAL A 271 -10.58 4.74 -5.32
CA VAL A 271 -11.06 5.07 -3.98
C VAL A 271 -9.92 5.18 -2.97
N VAL A 272 -9.09 4.13 -2.86
CA VAL A 272 -8.17 3.96 -1.72
C VAL A 272 -7.17 5.11 -1.55
N PRO A 273 -6.49 5.59 -2.60
CA PRO A 273 -5.52 6.69 -2.46
C PRO A 273 -6.15 8.01 -2.05
N TYR A 274 -7.44 8.18 -2.33
CA TYR A 274 -8.16 9.43 -2.12
C TYR A 274 -8.98 9.47 -0.83
N ILE A 275 -8.96 8.41 -0.01
CA ILE A 275 -9.73 8.35 1.25
C ILE A 275 -9.47 9.54 2.17
N PRO A 276 -8.22 9.97 2.44
CA PRO A 276 -7.98 11.12 3.31
C PRO A 276 -8.63 12.41 2.80
N ILE A 277 -8.59 12.62 1.49
CA ILE A 277 -9.15 13.80 0.82
C ILE A 277 -10.68 13.72 0.79
N TYR A 278 -11.23 12.54 0.44
CA TYR A 278 -12.67 12.30 0.48
C TYR A 278 -13.27 12.59 1.88
N LEU A 279 -12.61 12.14 2.94
CA LEU A 279 -13.07 12.39 4.31
C LEU A 279 -13.00 13.87 4.69
N ASN A 280 -11.91 14.55 4.35
CA ASN A 280 -11.70 15.93 4.76
C ASN A 280 -12.45 16.91 3.87
N ASP A 281 -12.30 16.84 2.55
CA ASP A 281 -12.81 17.87 1.64
C ASP A 281 -14.25 17.61 1.17
N TYR A 282 -14.65 16.34 1.03
CA TYR A 282 -16.00 16.02 0.59
C TYR A 282 -16.97 15.84 1.75
N LEU A 283 -16.57 15.12 2.81
CA LEU A 283 -17.42 14.90 3.99
C LEU A 283 -17.25 15.96 5.09
N HIS A 284 -16.28 16.87 4.93
CA HIS A 284 -15.96 17.91 5.93
C HIS A 284 -15.64 17.34 7.31
N ILE A 285 -14.93 16.22 7.36
CA ILE A 285 -14.47 15.61 8.61
C ILE A 285 -13.17 16.29 9.03
N PRO A 286 -13.05 16.78 10.27
CA PRO A 286 -11.84 17.44 10.77
C PRO A 286 -10.59 16.59 10.61
N ARG A 287 -9.46 17.21 10.26
CA ARG A 287 -8.21 16.53 9.89
C ARG A 287 -7.74 15.51 10.94
N GLY A 288 -7.81 15.86 12.23
CA GLY A 288 -7.42 14.94 13.30
C GLY A 288 -8.32 13.70 13.42
N ILE A 289 -9.61 13.82 13.06
CA ILE A 289 -10.56 12.70 13.02
C ILE A 289 -10.35 11.86 11.77
N THR A 290 -10.10 12.49 10.61
CA THR A 290 -9.71 11.80 9.37
C THR A 290 -8.53 10.85 9.61
N SER A 291 -7.47 11.34 10.25
CA SER A 291 -6.31 10.49 10.58
C SER A 291 -6.64 9.38 11.57
N THR A 292 -7.56 9.62 12.51
CA THR A 292 -8.05 8.57 13.42
C THR A 292 -8.79 7.48 12.64
N ILE A 293 -9.68 7.85 11.72
CA ILE A 293 -10.41 6.90 10.86
C ILE A 293 -9.42 6.09 9.99
N ASN A 294 -8.44 6.75 9.37
CA ASN A 294 -7.40 6.08 8.57
C ASN A 294 -6.54 5.13 9.41
N THR A 295 -6.29 5.48 10.67
CA THR A 295 -5.60 4.60 11.63
C THR A 295 -6.37 3.31 11.87
N PHE A 296 -7.67 3.41 12.15
CA PHE A 296 -8.54 2.23 12.32
C PHE A 296 -8.67 1.42 11.05
N GLN A 297 -8.72 2.07 9.89
CA GLN A 297 -8.71 1.40 8.59
C GLN A 297 -7.43 0.57 8.40
N THR A 298 -6.26 1.11 8.72
CA THR A 298 -4.98 0.39 8.62
C THR A 298 -4.94 -0.79 9.60
N ALA A 299 -5.43 -0.60 10.82
CA ALA A 299 -5.56 -1.68 11.80
C ALA A 299 -6.51 -2.80 11.31
N ALA A 300 -7.61 -2.44 10.67
CA ALA A 300 -8.55 -3.40 10.10
C ALA A 300 -7.93 -4.29 9.00
N MET A 301 -7.04 -3.72 8.18
CA MET A 301 -6.30 -4.49 7.17
C MET A 301 -5.50 -5.63 7.82
N PHE A 302 -4.78 -5.32 8.90
CA PHE A 302 -4.02 -6.31 9.64
C PHE A 302 -4.91 -7.41 10.24
N ILE A 303 -6.02 -7.02 10.89
CA ILE A 303 -7.00 -7.96 11.44
C ILE A 303 -7.56 -8.86 10.33
N GLY A 304 -7.85 -8.29 9.16
CA GLY A 304 -8.34 -9.02 8.00
C GLY A 304 -7.45 -10.19 7.58
N TYR A 305 -6.14 -10.01 7.58
CA TYR A 305 -5.19 -11.07 7.21
C TYR A 305 -5.30 -12.32 8.07
N PHE A 306 -5.63 -12.20 9.36
CA PHE A 306 -5.81 -13.36 10.23
C PHE A 306 -7.05 -14.20 9.90
N PHE A 307 -8.05 -13.60 9.26
CA PHE A 307 -9.25 -14.32 8.83
C PHE A 307 -9.09 -15.07 7.51
N ALA A 308 -8.05 -14.79 6.72
CA ALA A 308 -7.83 -15.41 5.42
C ALA A 308 -7.83 -16.95 5.46
N PRO A 309 -7.04 -17.63 6.32
CA PRO A 309 -7.03 -19.09 6.36
C PRO A 309 -8.36 -19.70 6.77
N PHE A 310 -9.09 -19.03 7.67
CA PHE A 310 -10.42 -19.47 8.12
C PHE A 310 -11.43 -19.40 6.98
N LEU A 311 -11.45 -18.30 6.23
CA LEU A 311 -12.32 -18.11 5.07
C LEU A 311 -12.03 -19.15 3.98
N ALA A 312 -10.76 -19.33 3.60
CA ALA A 312 -10.34 -20.29 2.59
C ALA A 312 -10.74 -21.73 2.94
N LYS A 313 -10.60 -22.12 4.22
CA LYS A 313 -10.99 -23.45 4.70
C LYS A 313 -12.50 -23.66 4.69
N LYS A 314 -13.29 -22.62 5.02
CA LYS A 314 -14.74 -22.75 5.18
C LYS A 314 -15.49 -22.61 3.86
N LEU A 315 -15.14 -21.64 3.03
CA LEU A 315 -15.84 -21.29 1.79
C LEU A 315 -15.11 -21.78 0.53
N GLY A 316 -13.85 -22.15 0.65
CA GLY A 316 -12.96 -22.37 -0.47
C GLY A 316 -12.31 -21.05 -0.93
N ALA A 317 -11.27 -21.15 -1.77
CA ALA A 317 -10.46 -20.01 -2.15
C ALA A 317 -11.23 -18.98 -2.99
N ILE A 318 -11.84 -19.42 -4.08
CA ILE A 318 -12.53 -18.52 -5.03
C ILE A 318 -13.76 -17.86 -4.42
N VAL A 319 -14.58 -18.63 -3.71
CA VAL A 319 -15.79 -18.10 -3.05
C VAL A 319 -15.39 -17.12 -1.93
N SER A 320 -14.32 -17.39 -1.19
CA SER A 320 -13.82 -16.47 -0.16
C SER A 320 -13.41 -15.13 -0.75
N ILE A 321 -12.65 -15.16 -1.86
CA ILE A 321 -12.23 -13.93 -2.56
C ILE A 321 -13.46 -13.16 -3.06
N ALA A 322 -14.38 -13.83 -3.75
CA ALA A 322 -15.59 -13.21 -4.29
C ALA A 322 -16.49 -12.65 -3.18
N ALA A 323 -16.72 -13.42 -2.10
CA ALA A 323 -17.55 -12.99 -0.99
C ALA A 323 -16.97 -11.76 -0.27
N GLY A 324 -15.64 -11.75 0.00
CA GLY A 324 -14.99 -10.61 0.62
C GLY A 324 -15.11 -9.34 -0.24
N THR A 325 -14.88 -9.46 -1.56
CA THR A 325 -15.02 -8.35 -2.50
C THR A 325 -16.48 -7.90 -2.66
N LEU A 326 -17.40 -8.84 -2.82
CA LEU A 326 -18.83 -8.55 -2.97
C LEU A 326 -19.42 -7.86 -1.73
N THR A 327 -19.01 -8.29 -0.54
CA THR A 327 -19.43 -7.66 0.72
C THR A 327 -18.90 -6.22 0.86
N CYS A 328 -17.77 -5.88 0.21
CA CYS A 328 -17.30 -4.50 0.16
C CYS A 328 -18.21 -3.59 -0.67
N ALA A 329 -18.94 -4.12 -1.67
CA ALA A 329 -19.76 -3.31 -2.58
C ALA A 329 -20.86 -2.50 -1.86
N PRO A 330 -21.73 -3.08 -0.99
CA PRO A 330 -22.70 -2.30 -0.24
C PRO A 330 -22.05 -1.29 0.71
N LEU A 331 -20.90 -1.60 1.31
CA LEU A 331 -20.18 -0.67 2.16
C LEU A 331 -19.69 0.55 1.36
N MET A 332 -19.18 0.32 0.16
CA MET A 332 -18.73 1.38 -0.74
C MET A 332 -19.90 2.21 -1.28
N PHE A 333 -21.04 1.58 -1.57
CA PHE A 333 -22.27 2.28 -1.93
C PHE A 333 -22.75 3.20 -0.81
N LEU A 334 -22.73 2.73 0.44
CA LEU A 334 -23.03 3.56 1.60
C LEU A 334 -22.03 4.71 1.74
N MET A 335 -20.75 4.47 1.53
CA MET A 335 -19.72 5.53 1.53
C MET A 335 -19.99 6.59 0.45
N ALA A 336 -20.41 6.22 -0.76
CA ALA A 336 -20.79 7.19 -1.80
C ALA A 336 -21.88 8.16 -1.32
N ASN A 337 -22.75 7.69 -0.43
CA ASN A 337 -23.85 8.46 0.18
C ASN A 337 -23.48 9.08 1.54
N GLY A 338 -22.22 9.20 1.86
CA GLY A 338 -21.72 9.63 3.18
C GLY A 338 -22.31 10.96 3.68
N ARG A 339 -22.63 11.90 2.77
CA ARG A 339 -23.26 13.19 3.14
C ARG A 339 -24.65 13.07 3.76
N HIS A 340 -25.33 11.94 3.57
CA HIS A 340 -26.66 11.70 4.14
C HIS A 340 -26.62 11.14 5.57
N PHE A 341 -25.44 10.85 6.12
CA PHE A 341 -25.32 10.34 7.50
C PHE A 341 -25.34 11.42 8.57
N GLY A 342 -25.73 12.65 8.23
CA GLY A 342 -25.76 13.78 9.14
C GLY A 342 -24.38 14.44 9.31
N THR A 343 -24.13 15.00 10.48
CA THR A 343 -22.90 15.75 10.80
C THR A 343 -22.33 15.34 12.17
N GLY A 344 -21.12 15.78 12.46
CA GLY A 344 -20.49 15.57 13.77
C GLY A 344 -20.18 14.09 14.04
N ILE A 345 -20.30 13.70 15.30
CA ILE A 345 -19.87 12.40 15.81
C ILE A 345 -20.58 11.22 15.11
N THR A 346 -21.84 11.37 14.75
CA THR A 346 -22.62 10.33 14.06
C THR A 346 -22.01 10.00 12.71
N LEU A 347 -21.71 11.03 11.90
CA LEU A 347 -21.01 10.87 10.62
C LEU A 347 -19.66 10.18 10.82
N PHE A 348 -18.87 10.62 11.81
CA PHE A 348 -17.52 10.10 12.04
C PHE A 348 -17.53 8.61 12.40
N VAL A 349 -18.47 8.21 13.25
CA VAL A 349 -18.62 6.80 13.68
C VAL A 349 -19.09 5.94 12.51
N ILE A 350 -20.13 6.35 11.78
CA ILE A 350 -20.67 5.56 10.67
C ILE A 350 -19.59 5.36 9.60
N VAL A 351 -18.96 6.45 9.16
CA VAL A 351 -17.91 6.40 8.12
C VAL A 351 -16.70 5.60 8.59
N GLY A 352 -16.29 5.78 9.85
CA GLY A 352 -15.20 5.02 10.45
C GLY A 352 -15.47 3.50 10.45
N VAL A 353 -16.69 3.10 10.85
CA VAL A 353 -17.10 1.67 10.83
C VAL A 353 -17.16 1.13 9.40
N LEU A 354 -17.73 1.89 8.45
CA LEU A 354 -17.79 1.46 7.05
C LEU A 354 -16.41 1.23 6.45
N LEU A 355 -15.47 2.15 6.68
CA LEU A 355 -14.09 2.03 6.21
C LEU A 355 -13.34 0.89 6.91
N PHE A 356 -13.53 0.73 8.23
CA PHE A 356 -12.96 -0.36 8.99
C PHE A 356 -13.38 -1.73 8.42
N LEU A 357 -14.69 -1.94 8.27
CA LEU A 357 -15.24 -3.19 7.72
C LEU A 357 -14.79 -3.42 6.28
N ARG A 358 -14.88 -2.40 5.43
CA ARG A 358 -14.44 -2.50 4.02
C ARG A 358 -12.97 -2.88 3.92
N SER A 359 -12.10 -2.24 4.70
CA SER A 359 -10.67 -2.48 4.64
C SER A 359 -10.29 -3.84 5.21
N GLY A 360 -10.92 -4.27 6.31
CA GLY A 360 -10.74 -5.60 6.86
C GLY A 360 -11.15 -6.70 5.89
N LEU A 361 -12.34 -6.60 5.29
CA LEU A 361 -12.87 -7.58 4.34
C LEU A 361 -12.04 -7.66 3.04
N ALA A 362 -11.71 -6.52 2.45
CA ALA A 362 -10.91 -6.48 1.23
C ALA A 362 -9.53 -7.13 1.43
N ASN A 363 -8.88 -6.82 2.56
CA ASN A 363 -7.54 -7.32 2.84
C ASN A 363 -7.55 -8.76 3.36
N ALA A 364 -8.63 -9.25 3.97
CA ALA A 364 -8.76 -10.65 4.36
C ALA A 364 -8.64 -11.62 3.17
N THR A 365 -8.95 -11.17 1.96
CA THR A 365 -8.87 -12.00 0.75
C THR A 365 -7.50 -11.94 0.05
N MET A 366 -6.66 -10.96 0.37
CA MET A 366 -5.38 -10.75 -0.34
C MET A 366 -4.40 -11.94 -0.27
N PRO A 367 -4.17 -12.57 0.91
CA PRO A 367 -3.29 -13.74 0.96
C PRO A 367 -3.81 -14.89 0.10
N ILE A 368 -5.14 -15.10 0.08
CA ILE A 368 -5.79 -16.14 -0.73
C ILE A 368 -5.61 -15.84 -2.22
N GLN A 369 -5.80 -14.58 -2.63
CA GLN A 369 -5.58 -14.14 -4.02
C GLN A 369 -4.14 -14.42 -4.48
N GLN A 370 -3.16 -14.07 -3.65
CA GLN A 370 -1.75 -14.29 -3.97
C GLN A 370 -1.42 -15.78 -4.10
N GLU A 371 -1.96 -16.61 -3.24
CA GLU A 371 -1.76 -18.06 -3.27
C GLU A 371 -2.40 -18.68 -4.52
N VAL A 372 -3.65 -18.35 -4.81
CA VAL A 372 -4.36 -18.81 -6.03
C VAL A 372 -3.60 -18.35 -7.29
N GLN A 373 -3.14 -17.11 -7.34
CA GLN A 373 -2.33 -16.59 -8.44
C GLN A 373 -1.09 -17.45 -8.72
N MET A 374 -0.42 -17.94 -7.68
CA MET A 374 0.77 -18.79 -7.82
C MET A 374 0.42 -20.22 -8.25
N ILE A 375 -0.80 -20.71 -7.95
CA ILE A 375 -1.20 -22.09 -8.25
C ILE A 375 -1.81 -22.21 -9.66
N ILE A 376 -2.41 -21.15 -10.18
CA ILE A 376 -3.02 -21.13 -11.53
C ILE A 376 -1.98 -21.44 -12.63
N VAL A 377 -0.71 -21.15 -12.39
CA VAL A 377 0.38 -21.35 -13.34
C VAL A 377 1.40 -22.36 -12.81
N ASP A 378 2.07 -23.05 -13.74
CA ASP A 378 3.15 -23.98 -13.41
C ASP A 378 4.28 -23.31 -12.66
N LYS A 379 5.01 -24.06 -11.82
CA LYS A 379 6.05 -23.53 -10.94
C LYS A 379 7.10 -22.71 -11.68
N ASP A 380 7.50 -23.18 -12.85
CA ASP A 380 8.55 -22.53 -13.68
C ASP A 380 8.08 -21.22 -14.33
N MET A 381 6.74 -21.05 -14.47
CA MET A 381 6.11 -19.89 -15.09
C MET A 381 5.73 -18.79 -14.09
N ARG A 382 5.77 -19.08 -12.78
CA ARG A 382 5.36 -18.12 -11.72
C ARG A 382 6.07 -16.77 -11.78
N PRO A 383 7.42 -16.71 -11.99
CA PRO A 383 8.11 -15.42 -12.08
C PRO A 383 7.63 -14.59 -13.28
N ALA A 384 7.47 -15.25 -14.45
CA ALA A 384 7.00 -14.59 -15.65
C ALA A 384 5.54 -14.11 -15.51
N PHE A 385 4.67 -14.92 -14.91
CA PHE A 385 3.30 -14.54 -14.66
C PHE A 385 3.19 -13.37 -13.68
N THR A 386 4.00 -13.37 -12.63
CA THR A 386 4.08 -12.23 -11.69
C THR A 386 4.48 -10.95 -12.42
N ALA A 387 5.44 -11.01 -13.34
CA ALA A 387 5.84 -9.85 -14.15
C ALA A 387 4.69 -9.34 -15.04
N VAL A 388 3.95 -10.24 -15.70
CA VAL A 388 2.76 -9.86 -16.49
C VAL A 388 1.70 -9.19 -15.64
N VAL A 389 1.43 -9.69 -14.44
CA VAL A 389 0.49 -9.08 -13.48
C VAL A 389 0.97 -7.68 -13.06
N GLN A 390 2.26 -7.49 -12.81
CA GLN A 390 2.80 -6.16 -12.45
C GLN A 390 2.70 -5.16 -13.62
N ILE A 391 2.92 -5.62 -14.85
CA ILE A 391 2.69 -4.79 -16.05
C ILE A 391 1.21 -4.40 -16.15
N ALA A 392 0.30 -5.35 -15.93
CA ALA A 392 -1.13 -5.07 -15.91
C ALA A 392 -1.48 -4.02 -14.84
N TYR A 393 -0.92 -4.11 -13.64
CA TYR A 393 -1.09 -3.10 -12.59
C TYR A 393 -0.60 -1.70 -13.01
N ALA A 394 0.53 -1.62 -13.69
CA ALA A 394 1.06 -0.35 -14.17
C ALA A 394 0.15 0.27 -15.26
N VAL A 395 -0.28 -0.53 -16.23
CA VAL A 395 -1.20 -0.10 -17.30
C VAL A 395 -2.53 0.39 -16.70
N ILE A 396 -3.10 -0.36 -15.77
CA ILE A 396 -4.34 0.04 -15.07
C ILE A 396 -4.13 1.33 -14.30
N GLY A 397 -3.00 1.48 -13.62
CA GLY A 397 -2.68 2.71 -12.88
C GLY A 397 -2.63 3.94 -13.78
N ILE A 398 -2.12 3.80 -15.01
CA ILE A 398 -2.10 4.89 -15.99
C ILE A 398 -3.52 5.19 -16.48
N ILE A 399 -4.30 4.18 -16.86
CA ILE A 399 -5.69 4.34 -17.34
C ILE A 399 -6.53 5.01 -16.25
N ASP A 400 -6.45 4.52 -15.04
CA ASP A 400 -7.18 5.04 -13.89
C ASP A 400 -6.77 6.48 -13.55
N GLY A 401 -5.47 6.76 -13.58
CA GLY A 401 -4.94 8.09 -13.37
C GLY A 401 -5.37 9.10 -14.43
N LEU A 402 -5.42 8.70 -15.71
CA LEU A 402 -5.97 9.55 -16.77
C LEU A 402 -7.47 9.80 -16.55
N PHE A 403 -8.22 8.76 -16.19
CA PHE A 403 -9.65 8.89 -15.94
C PHE A 403 -9.93 9.80 -14.73
N THR A 404 -9.19 9.62 -13.63
CA THR A 404 -9.34 10.48 -12.44
C THR A 404 -8.94 11.92 -12.72
N ALA A 405 -7.81 12.16 -13.38
CA ALA A 405 -7.31 13.50 -13.67
C ALA A 405 -8.20 14.29 -14.62
N PHE A 406 -8.70 13.67 -15.71
CA PHE A 406 -9.40 14.38 -16.76
C PHE A 406 -10.92 14.40 -16.61
N TYR A 407 -11.51 13.45 -15.88
CA TYR A 407 -12.96 13.30 -15.79
C TYR A 407 -13.50 13.28 -14.37
N LEU A 408 -12.97 12.42 -13.50
CA LEU A 408 -13.62 12.09 -12.24
C LEU A 408 -13.41 13.14 -11.15
N LEU A 409 -12.17 13.56 -10.89
CA LEU A 409 -11.81 14.41 -9.75
C LEU A 409 -11.77 15.92 -10.10
N LYS A 410 -12.48 16.34 -11.15
CA LYS A 410 -12.64 17.77 -11.47
C LYS A 410 -13.53 18.52 -10.49
N THR A 411 -14.36 17.79 -9.76
CA THR A 411 -15.28 18.35 -8.77
C THR A 411 -15.24 17.49 -7.49
N PRO A 412 -15.56 18.06 -6.32
CA PRO A 412 -15.64 17.28 -5.07
C PRO A 412 -16.63 16.09 -5.14
N ALA A 413 -17.71 16.22 -5.94
CA ALA A 413 -18.63 15.11 -6.17
C ALA A 413 -17.98 13.89 -6.85
N GLY A 414 -16.88 14.09 -7.56
CA GLY A 414 -16.11 13.03 -8.21
C GLY A 414 -15.61 11.96 -7.23
N TYR A 415 -15.29 12.35 -6.00
CA TYR A 415 -14.90 11.39 -4.96
C TYR A 415 -16.04 10.43 -4.60
N ALA A 416 -17.29 10.91 -4.50
CA ALA A 416 -18.46 10.05 -4.29
C ALA A 416 -18.75 9.16 -5.53
N ASN A 417 -18.61 9.73 -6.72
CA ASN A 417 -18.78 8.98 -7.97
C ASN A 417 -17.75 7.85 -8.10
N ALA A 418 -16.53 8.05 -7.62
CA ALA A 418 -15.51 6.99 -7.54
C ALA A 418 -16.01 5.77 -6.76
N TYR A 419 -16.67 5.98 -5.63
CA TYR A 419 -17.26 4.90 -4.83
C TYR A 419 -18.38 4.16 -5.58
N TYR A 420 -19.24 4.87 -6.33
CA TYR A 420 -20.29 4.21 -7.14
C TYR A 420 -19.69 3.35 -8.26
N ILE A 421 -18.68 3.85 -8.97
CA ILE A 421 -18.00 3.12 -10.03
C ILE A 421 -17.28 1.88 -9.45
N ALA A 422 -16.56 2.06 -8.34
CA ALA A 422 -15.89 0.97 -7.68
C ALA A 422 -16.86 -0.09 -7.15
N THR A 423 -18.04 0.31 -6.64
CA THR A 423 -19.12 -0.61 -6.24
C THR A 423 -19.55 -1.48 -7.43
N ALA A 424 -19.85 -0.86 -8.57
CA ALA A 424 -20.26 -1.60 -9.77
C ALA A 424 -19.16 -2.57 -10.25
N LEU A 425 -17.91 -2.12 -10.30
CA LEU A 425 -16.77 -2.95 -10.66
C LEU A 425 -16.62 -4.16 -9.72
N TYR A 426 -16.71 -3.95 -8.39
CA TYR A 426 -16.58 -5.02 -7.42
C TYR A 426 -17.66 -6.08 -7.57
N VAL A 427 -18.90 -5.67 -7.85
CA VAL A 427 -19.99 -6.63 -8.13
C VAL A 427 -19.70 -7.41 -9.40
N VAL A 428 -19.39 -6.73 -10.51
CA VAL A 428 -19.13 -7.40 -11.80
C VAL A 428 -17.96 -8.38 -11.72
N VAL A 429 -16.83 -7.96 -11.17
CA VAL A 429 -15.65 -8.84 -11.13
C VAL A 429 -15.81 -9.99 -10.14
N SER A 430 -16.57 -9.82 -9.05
CA SER A 430 -16.86 -10.91 -8.13
C SER A 430 -17.74 -11.98 -8.78
N ILE A 431 -18.75 -11.58 -9.55
CA ILE A 431 -19.60 -12.52 -10.31
C ILE A 431 -18.75 -13.24 -11.37
N LEU A 432 -17.93 -12.50 -12.13
CA LEU A 432 -17.04 -13.08 -13.13
C LEU A 432 -16.09 -14.10 -12.50
N LEU A 433 -15.48 -13.78 -11.35
CA LEU A 433 -14.60 -14.69 -10.65
C LEU A 433 -15.29 -16.02 -10.29
N ILE A 434 -16.51 -15.96 -9.73
CA ILE A 434 -17.28 -17.13 -9.38
C ILE A 434 -17.58 -17.98 -10.63
N VAL A 435 -18.14 -17.35 -11.67
CA VAL A 435 -18.53 -18.04 -12.91
C VAL A 435 -17.36 -18.75 -13.58
N MET A 436 -16.19 -18.11 -13.57
CA MET A 436 -15.04 -18.59 -14.32
C MET A 436 -14.16 -19.57 -13.55
N PHE A 437 -14.06 -19.43 -12.22
CA PHE A 437 -13.07 -20.15 -11.41
C PHE A 437 -13.66 -21.03 -10.31
N ALA A 438 -14.89 -20.80 -9.83
CA ALA A 438 -15.40 -21.51 -8.67
C ALA A 438 -15.48 -23.02 -8.90
N LYS A 439 -15.98 -23.45 -10.06
CA LYS A 439 -16.15 -24.88 -10.36
C LYS A 439 -14.84 -25.68 -10.30
N GLN A 440 -13.72 -25.09 -10.77
CA GLN A 440 -12.45 -25.81 -10.93
C GLN A 440 -11.44 -25.48 -9.81
N TYR A 441 -11.46 -24.26 -9.26
CA TYR A 441 -10.39 -23.77 -8.40
C TYR A 441 -10.83 -23.42 -6.99
N ASN A 442 -12.11 -23.59 -6.62
CA ASN A 442 -12.57 -23.17 -5.29
C ASN A 442 -11.85 -23.92 -4.15
N TRP A 443 -11.56 -25.20 -4.35
CA TRP A 443 -10.92 -26.04 -3.35
C TRP A 443 -9.44 -26.32 -3.62
N ILE A 444 -8.81 -25.57 -4.51
CA ILE A 444 -7.42 -25.76 -4.94
C ILE A 444 -6.41 -25.69 -3.77
N LEU A 445 -6.77 -25.03 -2.67
CA LEU A 445 -5.96 -24.93 -1.46
C LEU A 445 -6.25 -26.03 -0.43
N ASP A 446 -7.22 -26.88 -0.68
CA ASP A 446 -7.61 -27.99 0.21
C ASP A 446 -7.39 -29.32 -0.50
N GLU A 447 -6.26 -29.98 -0.23
CA GLU A 447 -5.87 -31.24 -0.87
C GLU A 447 -6.92 -32.35 -0.70
N LYS A 448 -7.67 -32.38 0.43
CA LYS A 448 -8.72 -33.40 0.69
C LYS A 448 -9.95 -33.18 -0.15
N LYS A 449 -10.25 -31.98 -0.56
CA LYS A 449 -11.42 -31.60 -1.35
C LYS A 449 -11.12 -31.45 -2.84
N SER A 450 -9.87 -31.13 -3.22
CA SER A 450 -9.48 -31.00 -4.62
C SER A 450 -9.58 -32.32 -5.38
N THR A 451 -9.16 -33.42 -4.75
CA THR A 451 -9.23 -34.78 -5.34
C THR A 451 -10.65 -35.33 -5.49
N SER A 452 -11.65 -34.77 -4.80
CA SER A 452 -13.06 -35.18 -4.95
C SER A 452 -13.77 -34.48 -6.12
N ASN A 453 -13.25 -33.38 -6.62
CA ASN A 453 -13.82 -32.60 -7.74
C ASN A 453 -13.25 -33.01 -9.12
N GLU A 454 -12.19 -33.84 -9.15
CA GLU A 454 -11.62 -34.39 -10.40
C GLU A 454 -12.28 -35.72 -10.83
N LYS A 455 -13.18 -36.25 -10.02
CA LYS A 455 -14.05 -37.41 -10.34
C LYS A 455 -15.44 -36.90 -10.74
#